data_9579f4609e5af93ea9d31028797c3e1d
#
_entry.id   9579f4609e5af93ea9d31028797c3e1d
#
_cell.length_a   1.000
_cell.length_b   1.000
_cell.length_c   1.000
_cell.angle_alpha   90.00
_cell.angle_beta   90.00
_cell.angle_gamma   90.00
#
_symmetry.space_group_name_H-M   'P 1'
#
loop_
_entity.id
_entity.type
_entity.pdbx_description
1 polymer ?
#
loop_
_entity_poly.entity_id
_entity_poly.type
_entity_poly.pdbx_seq_one_letter_code
_entity_poly.pdbx_strand_id
1 'polypeptide(L)'
;AWTLDQTRILTLNQVKRVLEDLERRSRRYRSTLTNLAVFRLATCCGLRVSEISQLELRDLKLTSERPHIHVRKGVGKGGKARKVPLWWDAGTLAFLQQFMTRRIQEEASGSSLLICSTSVQSFGNRLDRMNLSRRFKQAIKVLGADCCSSIHDGRHSFASIALVAGRTLPEVRDALGHRNISTTSVYLHALDDGTVGSIFE
;
A
#
# COMPACT_ATOMS: atom_id res chain seq x y z
N ALA A 1 -19.63 4.01 -18.06
CA ALA A 1 -18.26 3.45 -17.98
C ALA A 1 -17.52 4.20 -16.87
N TRP A 2 -16.85 3.47 -15.98
CA TRP A 2 -16.02 4.09 -14.95
C TRP A 2 -14.74 4.58 -15.61
N THR A 3 -14.43 5.85 -15.45
CA THR A 3 -13.20 6.48 -15.97
C THR A 3 -12.26 6.75 -14.81
N LEU A 4 -10.98 6.41 -14.99
CA LEU A 4 -9.92 6.68 -14.03
C LEU A 4 -9.58 8.17 -14.10
N ASP A 5 -9.71 8.87 -12.97
CA ASP A 5 -9.23 10.25 -12.85
C ASP A 5 -7.71 10.23 -12.61
N GLN A 6 -6.96 10.44 -13.69
CA GLN A 6 -5.50 10.40 -13.68
C GLN A 6 -4.89 11.47 -12.78
N THR A 7 -5.56 12.61 -12.59
CA THR A 7 -5.07 13.71 -11.73
C THR A 7 -4.95 13.31 -10.26
N ARG A 8 -5.63 12.23 -9.85
CA ARG A 8 -5.62 11.70 -8.48
C ARG A 8 -4.60 10.58 -8.27
N ILE A 9 -3.96 10.09 -9.33
CA ILE A 9 -2.92 9.06 -9.26
C ILE A 9 -1.61 9.73 -8.87
N LEU A 10 -0.95 9.19 -7.83
CA LEU A 10 0.36 9.69 -7.42
C LEU A 10 1.43 9.20 -8.39
N THR A 11 2.27 10.12 -8.85
CA THR A 11 3.46 9.80 -9.62
C THR A 11 4.53 9.15 -8.74
N LEU A 12 5.50 8.47 -9.34
CA LEU A 12 6.63 7.88 -8.61
C LEU A 12 7.39 8.92 -7.77
N ASN A 13 7.60 10.12 -8.31
CA ASN A 13 8.28 11.21 -7.60
C ASN A 13 7.46 11.70 -6.39
N GLN A 14 6.14 11.80 -6.53
CA GLN A 14 5.27 12.15 -5.41
C GLN A 14 5.30 11.07 -4.33
N VAL A 15 5.27 9.77 -4.71
CA VAL A 15 5.39 8.66 -3.77
C VAL A 15 6.72 8.70 -3.02
N LYS A 16 7.84 8.90 -3.72
CA LYS A 16 9.16 9.03 -3.08
C LYS A 16 9.19 10.19 -2.09
N ARG A 17 8.70 11.36 -2.47
CA ARG A 17 8.64 12.55 -1.60
C ARG A 17 7.82 12.29 -0.32
N VAL A 18 6.69 11.59 -0.44
CA VAL A 18 5.87 11.22 0.73
C VAL A 18 6.61 10.24 1.64
N LEU A 19 7.26 9.21 1.06
CA LEU A 19 8.02 8.23 1.83
C LEU A 19 9.17 8.88 2.60
N GLU A 20 9.97 9.72 1.97
CA GLU A 20 11.08 10.45 2.60
C GLU A 20 10.61 11.32 3.78
N ASP A 21 9.53 12.08 3.59
CA ASP A 21 8.95 12.89 4.67
C ASP A 21 8.44 12.04 5.83
N LEU A 22 7.71 10.96 5.53
CA LEU A 22 7.17 10.07 6.56
C LEU A 22 8.29 9.32 7.31
N GLU A 23 9.31 8.81 6.62
CA GLU A 23 10.45 8.14 7.24
C GLU A 23 11.21 9.06 8.18
N ARG A 24 11.47 10.30 7.76
CA ARG A 24 12.10 11.31 8.60
C ARG A 24 11.29 11.60 9.86
N ARG A 25 9.96 11.76 9.74
CA ARG A 25 9.06 12.08 10.86
C ARG A 25 8.75 10.89 11.76
N SER A 26 8.72 9.67 11.21
CA SER A 26 8.40 8.45 11.97
C SER A 26 9.41 8.11 13.05
N ARG A 27 10.65 8.62 12.94
CA ARG A 27 11.68 8.49 13.97
C ARG A 27 11.30 9.17 15.28
N ARG A 28 10.44 10.22 15.21
CA ARG A 28 10.04 11.03 16.37
C ARG A 28 8.62 10.72 16.85
N TYR A 29 7.73 10.32 15.95
CA TYR A 29 6.29 10.19 16.26
C TYR A 29 5.75 8.83 15.86
N ARG A 30 5.25 8.08 16.86
CA ARG A 30 4.64 6.75 16.65
C ARG A 30 3.42 6.79 15.69
N SER A 31 2.61 7.85 15.77
CA SER A 31 1.46 8.03 14.87
C SER A 31 1.88 8.17 13.40
N THR A 32 3.04 8.80 13.13
CA THR A 32 3.60 8.91 11.78
C THR A 32 4.08 7.56 11.26
N LEU A 33 4.62 6.69 12.12
CA LEU A 33 4.99 5.33 11.73
C LEU A 33 3.77 4.53 11.25
N THR A 34 2.63 4.68 11.91
CA THR A 34 1.36 4.06 11.44
C THR A 34 0.88 4.67 10.11
N ASN A 35 1.03 5.99 9.93
CA ASN A 35 0.71 6.64 8.66
C ASN A 35 1.60 6.14 7.52
N LEU A 36 2.91 5.95 7.78
CA LEU A 36 3.86 5.36 6.84
C LEU A 36 3.45 3.92 6.45
N ALA A 37 3.08 3.11 7.43
CA ALA A 37 2.61 1.74 7.18
C ALA A 37 1.35 1.73 6.30
N VAL A 38 0.35 2.56 6.61
CA VAL A 38 -0.88 2.69 5.82
C VAL A 38 -0.57 3.16 4.39
N PHE A 39 0.31 4.15 4.24
CA PHE A 39 0.70 4.66 2.93
C PHE A 39 1.39 3.59 2.08
N ARG A 40 2.40 2.87 2.64
CA ARG A 40 3.08 1.79 1.92
C ARG A 40 2.15 0.65 1.53
N LEU A 41 1.26 0.23 2.44
CA LEU A 41 0.30 -0.84 2.15
C LEU A 41 -0.69 -0.47 1.04
N ALA A 42 -1.12 0.79 0.98
CA ALA A 42 -2.02 1.28 -0.07
C ALA A 42 -1.28 1.51 -1.41
N THR A 43 -0.13 2.19 -1.38
CA THR A 43 0.54 2.74 -2.57
C THR A 43 1.68 1.87 -3.08
N CYS A 44 2.38 1.13 -2.20
CA CYS A 44 3.48 0.25 -2.60
C CYS A 44 3.07 -1.24 -2.65
N CYS A 45 1.93 -1.61 -2.05
CA CYS A 45 1.39 -2.97 -2.09
C CYS A 45 0.01 -3.06 -2.76
N GLY A 46 -0.64 -1.95 -3.09
CA GLY A 46 -1.93 -1.91 -3.75
C GLY A 46 -3.08 -2.54 -2.98
N LEU A 47 -3.01 -2.59 -1.64
CA LEU A 47 -4.08 -3.17 -0.81
C LEU A 47 -5.31 -2.26 -0.75
N ARG A 48 -6.48 -2.87 -0.70
CA ARG A 48 -7.74 -2.15 -0.42
C ARG A 48 -7.78 -1.71 1.05
N VAL A 49 -8.45 -0.61 1.35
CA VAL A 49 -8.63 -0.12 2.74
C VAL A 49 -9.23 -1.19 3.66
N SER A 50 -10.17 -2.00 3.16
CA SER A 50 -10.76 -3.11 3.91
C SER A 50 -9.78 -4.26 4.16
N GLU A 51 -8.82 -4.47 3.27
CA GLU A 51 -7.76 -5.46 3.44
C GLU A 51 -6.75 -4.97 4.47
N ILE A 52 -6.31 -3.71 4.38
CA ILE A 52 -5.40 -3.09 5.35
C ILE A 52 -5.96 -3.18 6.76
N SER A 53 -7.27 -2.91 6.94
CA SER A 53 -7.92 -2.93 8.25
C SER A 53 -8.04 -4.32 8.89
N GLN A 54 -7.84 -5.39 8.13
CA GLN A 54 -7.98 -6.78 8.56
C GLN A 54 -6.70 -7.60 8.44
N LEU A 55 -5.60 -6.96 8.01
CA LEU A 55 -4.32 -7.61 7.84
C LEU A 55 -3.73 -7.96 9.21
N GLU A 56 -3.36 -9.23 9.37
CA GLU A 56 -2.74 -9.76 10.58
C GLU A 56 -1.24 -9.96 10.39
N LEU A 57 -0.48 -10.05 11.48
CA LEU A 57 0.97 -10.29 11.42
C LEU A 57 1.30 -11.59 10.70
N ARG A 58 0.51 -12.66 10.91
CA ARG A 58 0.69 -13.96 10.24
C ARG A 58 0.51 -13.91 8.72
N ASP A 59 -0.12 -12.86 8.19
CA ASP A 59 -0.32 -12.70 6.75
C ASP A 59 0.96 -12.21 6.04
N LEU A 60 1.94 -11.69 6.80
CA LEU A 60 3.24 -11.27 6.28
C LEU A 60 4.19 -12.47 6.18
N LYS A 61 4.49 -12.92 4.97
CA LYS A 61 5.43 -14.00 4.67
C LYS A 61 6.79 -13.43 4.28
N LEU A 62 7.48 -12.82 5.27
CA LEU A 62 8.69 -12.00 5.04
C LEU A 62 9.97 -12.83 4.88
N THR A 63 10.00 -14.05 5.42
CA THR A 63 11.16 -14.96 5.39
C THR A 63 11.05 -16.05 4.33
N SER A 64 9.98 -16.05 3.52
CA SER A 64 9.83 -16.99 2.42
C SER A 64 10.82 -16.67 1.29
N GLU A 65 11.15 -17.66 0.45
CA GLU A 65 11.97 -17.48 -0.75
C GLU A 65 11.47 -16.32 -1.65
N ARG A 66 10.15 -16.15 -1.72
CA ARG A 66 9.51 -15.00 -2.37
C ARG A 66 8.64 -14.25 -1.34
N PRO A 67 9.21 -13.26 -0.65
CA PRO A 67 8.49 -12.51 0.38
C PRO A 67 7.20 -11.88 -0.17
N HIS A 68 6.08 -12.07 0.54
CA HIS A 68 4.78 -11.58 0.08
C HIS A 68 3.81 -11.32 1.23
N ILE A 69 2.78 -10.53 0.95
CA ILE A 69 1.61 -10.41 1.81
C ILE A 69 0.58 -11.43 1.32
N HIS A 70 0.10 -12.30 2.20
CA HIS A 70 -0.99 -13.22 1.91
C HIS A 70 -2.33 -12.53 2.22
N VAL A 71 -3.06 -12.11 1.19
CA VAL A 71 -4.43 -11.60 1.37
C VAL A 71 -5.37 -12.79 1.41
N ARG A 72 -5.95 -13.05 2.58
CA ARG A 72 -6.84 -14.19 2.84
C ARG A 72 -8.16 -14.08 2.07
N LYS A 73 -8.77 -15.22 1.74
CA LYS A 73 -10.13 -15.27 1.20
C LYS A 73 -11.13 -14.66 2.20
N GLY A 74 -12.07 -13.84 1.72
CA GLY A 74 -13.06 -13.19 2.58
C GLY A 74 -12.60 -11.89 3.22
N VAL A 75 -11.32 -11.55 3.17
CA VAL A 75 -10.80 -10.25 3.55
C VAL A 75 -11.08 -9.27 2.42
N GLY A 76 -12.14 -8.46 2.57
CA GLY A 76 -12.64 -7.56 1.53
C GLY A 76 -13.77 -8.15 0.69
N LYS A 77 -14.49 -7.28 -0.04
CA LYS A 77 -15.70 -7.64 -0.79
C LYS A 77 -15.40 -8.65 -1.92
N GLY A 78 -15.74 -9.92 -1.71
CA GLY A 78 -15.72 -10.96 -2.76
C GLY A 78 -14.34 -11.39 -3.26
N GLY A 79 -13.25 -11.13 -2.51
CA GLY A 79 -11.88 -11.39 -2.95
C GLY A 79 -11.49 -12.88 -2.90
N LYS A 80 -10.79 -13.34 -3.95
CA LYS A 80 -10.01 -14.57 -3.92
C LYS A 80 -8.76 -14.33 -3.05
N ALA A 81 -8.28 -15.38 -2.38
CA ALA A 81 -6.96 -15.33 -1.76
C ALA A 81 -5.89 -15.01 -2.83
N ARG A 82 -4.92 -14.19 -2.48
CA ARG A 82 -3.82 -13.84 -3.37
C ARG A 82 -2.54 -13.51 -2.61
N LYS A 83 -1.43 -13.51 -3.34
CA LYS A 83 -0.13 -13.07 -2.83
C LYS A 83 0.20 -11.72 -3.45
N VAL A 84 0.53 -10.72 -2.61
CA VAL A 84 1.05 -9.43 -3.06
C VAL A 84 2.57 -9.48 -2.93
N PRO A 85 3.33 -9.36 -4.04
CA PRO A 85 4.78 -9.52 -4.02
C PRO A 85 5.45 -8.36 -3.29
N LEU A 86 6.33 -8.65 -2.34
CA LEU A 86 7.17 -7.66 -1.66
C LEU A 86 8.58 -7.55 -2.28
N TRP A 87 8.98 -8.53 -3.11
CA TRP A 87 10.25 -8.46 -3.84
C TRP A 87 10.25 -7.43 -4.98
N TRP A 88 9.11 -6.80 -5.25
CA TRP A 88 9.02 -5.68 -6.20
C TRP A 88 9.52 -4.36 -5.60
N ASP A 89 9.52 -4.23 -4.26
CA ASP A 89 9.94 -3.04 -3.54
C ASP A 89 10.71 -3.42 -2.26
N ALA A 90 12.03 -3.44 -2.38
CA ALA A 90 12.93 -3.78 -1.27
C ALA A 90 12.77 -2.83 -0.07
N GLY A 91 12.44 -1.56 -0.31
CA GLY A 91 12.21 -0.58 0.74
C GLY A 91 10.97 -0.89 1.57
N THR A 92 9.89 -1.32 0.92
CA THR A 92 8.67 -1.76 1.63
C THR A 92 8.90 -3.08 2.36
N LEU A 93 9.65 -4.02 1.78
CA LEU A 93 10.01 -5.26 2.47
C LEU A 93 10.80 -4.98 3.75
N ALA A 94 11.87 -4.19 3.67
CA ALA A 94 12.69 -3.81 4.83
C ALA A 94 11.87 -3.08 5.90
N PHE A 95 11.01 -2.15 5.49
CA PHE A 95 10.11 -1.46 6.40
C PHE A 95 9.17 -2.44 7.14
N LEU A 96 8.54 -3.38 6.43
CA LEU A 96 7.61 -4.34 7.03
C LEU A 96 8.32 -5.31 7.98
N GLN A 97 9.57 -5.70 7.70
CA GLN A 97 10.40 -6.49 8.61
C GLN A 97 10.63 -5.74 9.94
N GLN A 98 11.05 -4.49 9.88
CA GLN A 98 11.24 -3.66 11.07
C GLN A 98 9.92 -3.39 11.82
N PHE A 99 8.85 -3.12 11.08
CA PHE A 99 7.54 -2.87 11.67
C PHE A 99 7.00 -4.12 12.38
N MET A 100 7.17 -5.30 11.79
CA MET A 100 6.79 -6.58 12.40
C MET A 100 7.59 -6.86 13.67
N THR A 101 8.92 -6.65 13.65
CA THR A 101 9.77 -6.80 14.85
C THR A 101 9.27 -5.93 15.99
N ARG A 102 8.93 -4.67 15.69
CA ARG A 102 8.36 -3.77 16.69
C ARG A 102 7.03 -4.26 17.24
N ARG A 103 6.13 -4.79 16.38
CA ARG A 103 4.84 -5.33 16.82
C ARG A 103 5.02 -6.54 17.75
N ILE A 104 5.99 -7.41 17.46
CA ILE A 104 6.34 -8.54 18.31
C ILE A 104 6.87 -8.06 19.68
N GLN A 105 7.69 -7.02 19.71
CA GLN A 105 8.16 -6.38 20.95
C GLN A 105 7.01 -5.77 21.80
N GLU A 106 5.88 -5.43 21.15
CA GLU A 106 4.65 -4.98 21.80
C GLU A 106 3.75 -6.16 22.23
N GLU A 107 4.31 -7.38 22.34
CA GLU A 107 3.61 -8.63 22.69
C GLU A 107 2.48 -9.02 21.73
N ALA A 108 2.52 -8.57 20.49
CA ALA A 108 1.56 -8.95 19.48
C ALA A 108 1.78 -10.38 19.01
N SER A 109 0.72 -11.16 18.93
CA SER A 109 0.70 -12.52 18.39
C SER A 109 0.51 -12.52 16.87
N GLY A 110 0.70 -13.67 16.22
CA GLY A 110 0.50 -13.81 14.78
C GLY A 110 -0.93 -13.45 14.31
N SER A 111 -1.95 -13.60 15.16
CA SER A 111 -3.33 -13.22 14.89
C SER A 111 -3.63 -11.75 15.21
N SER A 112 -2.68 -11.01 15.78
CA SER A 112 -2.84 -9.59 16.03
C SER A 112 -2.86 -8.80 14.73
N LEU A 113 -3.66 -7.73 14.68
CA LEU A 113 -3.72 -6.85 13.52
C LEU A 113 -2.38 -6.17 13.28
N LEU A 114 -1.97 -6.11 12.02
CA LEU A 114 -0.75 -5.39 11.63
C LEU A 114 -0.92 -3.89 11.92
N ILE A 115 -2.04 -3.32 11.51
CA ILE A 115 -2.40 -1.91 11.74
C ILE A 115 -3.56 -1.85 12.72
N CYS A 116 -3.29 -1.31 13.90
CA CYS A 116 -4.27 -1.20 14.97
C CYS A 116 -4.22 0.18 15.64
N SER A 117 -5.14 0.43 16.55
CA SER A 117 -5.12 1.61 17.39
C SER A 117 -3.89 1.61 18.30
N THR A 118 -3.25 2.76 18.41
CA THR A 118 -2.11 3.01 19.32
C THR A 118 -2.49 3.84 20.54
N SER A 119 -3.78 4.18 20.69
CA SER A 119 -4.31 4.87 21.87
C SER A 119 -4.34 3.92 23.07
N VAL A 120 -3.99 4.41 24.25
CA VAL A 120 -3.98 3.62 25.50
C VAL A 120 -5.34 2.93 25.73
N GLN A 121 -6.45 3.66 25.52
CA GLN A 121 -7.80 3.17 25.78
C GLN A 121 -8.30 2.12 24.75
N SER A 122 -7.71 2.07 23.57
CA SER A 122 -8.15 1.20 22.47
C SER A 122 -6.99 0.48 21.79
N PHE A 123 -5.89 0.27 22.52
CA PHE A 123 -4.69 -0.36 21.98
C PHE A 123 -5.01 -1.75 21.41
N GLY A 124 -4.49 -2.03 20.22
CA GLY A 124 -4.73 -3.28 19.52
C GLY A 124 -6.05 -3.34 18.74
N ASN A 125 -7.00 -2.46 19.01
CA ASN A 125 -8.29 -2.46 18.32
C ASN A 125 -8.15 -2.12 16.84
N ARG A 126 -9.05 -2.70 16.04
CA ARG A 126 -9.13 -2.47 14.61
C ARG A 126 -9.43 -1.02 14.29
N LEU A 127 -8.68 -0.45 13.35
CA LEU A 127 -8.99 0.83 12.76
C LEU A 127 -10.04 0.65 11.66
N ASP A 128 -11.08 1.49 11.70
CA ASP A 128 -12.09 1.53 10.66
C ASP A 128 -11.57 2.18 9.36
N ARG A 129 -12.38 2.12 8.32
CA ARG A 129 -12.01 2.68 7.00
C ARG A 129 -11.79 4.19 7.04
N MET A 130 -12.54 4.90 7.86
CA MET A 130 -12.44 6.36 7.98
C MET A 130 -11.13 6.76 8.65
N ASN A 131 -10.73 6.06 9.72
CA ASN A 131 -9.45 6.26 10.38
C ASN A 131 -8.26 5.98 9.45
N LEU A 132 -8.30 4.89 8.68
CA LEU A 132 -7.26 4.57 7.70
C LEU A 132 -7.18 5.63 6.59
N SER A 133 -8.33 6.08 6.08
CA SER A 133 -8.38 7.14 5.07
C SER A 133 -7.83 8.47 5.61
N ARG A 134 -8.12 8.81 6.87
CA ARG A 134 -7.56 9.99 7.54
C ARG A 134 -6.03 9.89 7.67
N ARG A 135 -5.51 8.70 8.04
CA ARG A 135 -4.07 8.45 8.12
C ARG A 135 -3.39 8.58 6.76
N PHE A 136 -4.00 8.08 5.71
CA PHE A 136 -3.51 8.26 4.35
C PHE A 136 -3.47 9.76 3.95
N LYS A 137 -4.55 10.50 4.23
CA LYS A 137 -4.58 11.95 4.00
C LYS A 137 -3.51 12.71 4.79
N GLN A 138 -3.23 12.30 6.03
CA GLN A 138 -2.13 12.86 6.82
C GLN A 138 -0.75 12.53 6.20
N ALA A 139 -0.61 11.34 5.60
CA ALA A 139 0.62 10.94 4.95
C ALA A 139 0.96 11.84 3.75
N ILE A 140 -0.02 12.13 2.90
CA ILE A 140 0.19 12.89 1.65
C ILE A 140 0.21 14.41 1.83
N LYS A 141 0.07 14.95 3.04
CA LYS A 141 0.07 16.41 3.30
C LYS A 141 1.29 17.16 2.74
N VAL A 142 2.43 16.49 2.68
CA VAL A 142 3.67 17.06 2.13
C VAL A 142 3.55 17.44 0.64
N LEU A 143 2.57 16.87 -0.06
CA LEU A 143 2.32 17.17 -1.49
C LEU A 143 1.54 18.49 -1.70
N GLY A 144 1.01 19.09 -0.62
CA GLY A 144 0.24 20.33 -0.67
C GLY A 144 -1.27 20.10 -0.66
N ALA A 145 -2.02 21.22 -0.60
CA ALA A 145 -3.47 21.22 -0.48
C ALA A 145 -4.17 20.72 -1.75
N ASP A 146 -3.56 20.89 -2.92
CA ASP A 146 -4.11 20.51 -4.22
C ASP A 146 -4.10 19.00 -4.46
N CYS A 147 -3.39 18.24 -3.63
CA CYS A 147 -3.35 16.79 -3.75
C CYS A 147 -4.64 16.16 -3.22
N CYS A 148 -5.54 15.82 -4.14
CA CYS A 148 -6.85 15.23 -3.86
C CYS A 148 -6.85 13.70 -3.73
N SER A 149 -5.69 13.03 -3.85
CA SER A 149 -5.58 11.56 -3.79
C SER A 149 -6.19 10.98 -2.51
N SER A 150 -6.93 9.90 -2.65
CA SER A 150 -7.49 9.09 -1.55
C SER A 150 -6.69 7.81 -1.34
N ILE A 151 -6.96 7.09 -0.26
CA ILE A 151 -6.35 5.77 -0.04
C ILE A 151 -6.67 4.78 -1.17
N HIS A 152 -7.78 4.96 -1.87
CA HIS A 152 -8.15 4.14 -3.02
C HIS A 152 -7.30 4.49 -4.26
N ASP A 153 -7.03 5.78 -4.44
CA ASP A 153 -6.13 6.26 -5.51
C ASP A 153 -4.68 5.83 -5.26
N GLY A 154 -4.27 5.59 -4.00
CA GLY A 154 -3.00 4.95 -3.67
C GLY A 154 -2.85 3.56 -4.30
N ARG A 155 -3.93 2.76 -4.32
CA ARG A 155 -3.93 1.47 -5.01
C ARG A 155 -3.88 1.63 -6.54
N HIS A 156 -4.50 2.67 -7.09
CA HIS A 156 -4.38 2.99 -8.52
C HIS A 156 -2.94 3.41 -8.86
N SER A 157 -2.30 4.18 -7.98
CA SER A 157 -0.89 4.57 -8.12
C SER A 157 0.04 3.35 -8.13
N PHE A 158 -0.20 2.33 -7.26
CA PHE A 158 0.54 1.07 -7.30
C PHE A 158 0.46 0.41 -8.68
N ALA A 159 -0.74 0.33 -9.26
CA ALA A 159 -0.91 -0.32 -10.58
C ALA A 159 -0.12 0.40 -11.67
N SER A 160 -0.24 1.73 -11.74
CA SER A 160 0.46 2.54 -12.74
C SER A 160 1.98 2.46 -12.56
N ILE A 161 2.47 2.61 -11.33
CA ILE A 161 3.92 2.54 -11.04
C ILE A 161 4.49 1.15 -11.35
N ALA A 162 3.76 0.07 -11.04
CA ALA A 162 4.21 -1.29 -11.32
C ALA A 162 4.32 -1.56 -12.84
N LEU A 163 3.37 -1.07 -13.64
CA LEU A 163 3.43 -1.18 -15.11
C LEU A 163 4.60 -0.36 -15.67
N VAL A 164 4.78 0.88 -15.22
CA VAL A 164 5.92 1.74 -15.62
C VAL A 164 7.25 1.08 -15.22
N ALA A 165 7.31 0.37 -14.09
CA ALA A 165 8.48 -0.40 -13.67
C ALA A 165 8.66 -1.73 -14.44
N GLY A 166 7.92 -1.95 -15.55
CA GLY A 166 8.08 -3.10 -16.44
C GLY A 166 7.37 -4.37 -15.96
N ARG A 167 6.47 -4.30 -14.96
CA ARG A 167 5.64 -5.46 -14.58
C ARG A 167 4.57 -5.69 -15.64
N THR A 168 4.32 -6.95 -15.95
CA THR A 168 3.31 -7.31 -16.94
C THR A 168 1.90 -7.07 -16.42
N LEU A 169 0.95 -6.82 -17.33
CA LEU A 169 -0.46 -6.62 -16.97
C LEU A 169 -1.06 -7.80 -16.17
N PRO A 170 -0.79 -9.09 -16.50
CA PRO A 170 -1.21 -10.22 -15.67
C PRO A 170 -0.62 -10.20 -14.25
N GLU A 171 0.66 -9.88 -14.09
CA GLU A 171 1.29 -9.80 -12.75
C GLU A 171 0.61 -8.73 -11.88
N VAL A 172 0.36 -7.55 -12.45
CA VAL A 172 -0.31 -6.44 -11.74
C VAL A 172 -1.76 -6.80 -11.43
N ARG A 173 -2.50 -7.41 -12.39
CA ARG A 173 -3.85 -7.94 -12.16
C ARG A 173 -3.89 -8.90 -10.97
N ASP A 174 -2.96 -9.84 -10.92
CA ASP A 174 -2.93 -10.89 -9.89
C ASP A 174 -2.54 -10.32 -8.52
N ALA A 175 -1.56 -9.41 -8.48
CA ALA A 175 -1.20 -8.68 -7.25
C ALA A 175 -2.38 -7.86 -6.71
N LEU A 176 -3.14 -7.21 -7.59
CA LEU A 176 -4.35 -6.47 -7.22
C LEU A 176 -5.54 -7.38 -6.90
N GLY A 177 -5.58 -8.60 -7.44
CA GLY A 177 -6.72 -9.51 -7.32
C GLY A 177 -7.94 -9.02 -8.10
N HIS A 178 -7.73 -8.47 -9.28
CA HIS A 178 -8.81 -8.15 -10.20
C HIS A 178 -9.30 -9.43 -10.90
N ARG A 179 -10.62 -9.63 -10.96
CA ARG A 179 -11.22 -10.78 -11.66
C ARG A 179 -11.02 -10.69 -13.16
N ASN A 180 -11.13 -9.47 -13.69
CA ASN A 180 -11.04 -9.18 -15.12
C ASN A 180 -9.78 -8.38 -15.41
N ILE A 181 -9.07 -8.75 -16.46
CA ILE A 181 -7.89 -8.03 -16.94
C ILE A 181 -8.26 -6.63 -17.45
N SER A 182 -9.46 -6.46 -17.99
CA SER A 182 -9.99 -5.16 -18.42
C SER A 182 -10.05 -4.13 -17.30
N THR A 183 -10.19 -4.56 -16.04
CA THR A 183 -10.09 -3.66 -14.88
C THR A 183 -8.67 -3.15 -14.67
N THR A 184 -7.67 -3.88 -15.13
CA THR A 184 -6.25 -3.49 -15.01
C THR A 184 -5.77 -2.79 -16.28
N SER A 185 -6.36 -3.04 -17.45
CA SER A 185 -5.95 -2.41 -18.72
C SER A 185 -6.20 -0.89 -18.75
N VAL A 186 -7.08 -0.36 -17.89
CA VAL A 186 -7.28 1.09 -17.75
C VAL A 186 -6.01 1.84 -17.34
N TYR A 187 -5.02 1.15 -16.75
CA TYR A 187 -3.75 1.74 -16.36
C TYR A 187 -2.72 1.78 -17.50
N LEU A 188 -2.97 1.12 -18.63
CA LEU A 188 -2.06 1.14 -19.78
C LEU A 188 -1.92 2.56 -20.35
N HIS A 189 -2.95 3.38 -20.26
CA HIS A 189 -2.88 4.78 -20.67
C HIS A 189 -1.83 5.58 -19.87
N ALA A 190 -1.47 5.13 -18.66
CA ALA A 190 -0.39 5.74 -17.89
C ALA A 190 1.01 5.53 -18.51
N LEU A 191 1.14 4.58 -19.46
CA LEU A 191 2.37 4.33 -20.22
C LEU A 191 2.50 5.27 -21.43
N ASP A 192 1.36 5.75 -21.97
CA ASP A 192 1.33 6.57 -23.18
C ASP A 192 1.61 8.06 -22.91
N ASP A 193 1.49 8.53 -21.68
CA ASP A 193 1.62 9.96 -21.32
C ASP A 193 3.07 10.47 -21.22
N GLY A 194 4.04 9.82 -21.89
CA GLY A 194 5.40 10.35 -22.05
C GLY A 194 6.24 10.48 -20.78
N THR A 195 5.76 9.94 -19.64
CA THR A 195 6.51 9.93 -18.37
C THR A 195 7.51 8.78 -18.29
N VAL A 196 7.53 7.92 -19.30
CA VAL A 196 8.58 6.91 -19.50
C VAL A 196 9.70 7.57 -20.30
N GLY A 197 10.56 8.29 -19.63
CA GLY A 197 11.89 8.55 -20.18
C GLY A 197 12.50 7.19 -20.50
N SER A 198 13.03 7.05 -21.72
CA SER A 198 13.69 5.84 -22.22
C SER A 198 14.59 5.24 -21.13
N ILE A 199 14.26 4.03 -20.67
CA ILE A 199 15.10 3.26 -19.75
C ILE A 199 16.24 2.56 -20.54
N PHE A 200 16.32 2.82 -21.84
CA PHE A 200 17.34 2.30 -22.76
C PHE A 200 18.15 3.46 -23.35
N GLU A 201 18.93 4.10 -22.52
CA GLU A 201 20.17 4.78 -22.90
C GLU A 201 21.27 4.42 -21.89
#